data_2fb3e7a29f6deb5af68caa03a4b0e6d4
#
_entry.id   2fb3e7a29f6deb5af68caa03a4b0e6d4
#
_cell.length_a   1.000
_cell.length_b   1.000
_cell.length_c   1.000
_cell.angle_alpha   90.00
_cell.angle_beta   90.00
_cell.angle_gamma   90.00
#
_symmetry.space_group_name_H-M   'P 1'
#
loop_
_entity.id
_entity.type
_entity.pdbx_description
1 polymer ?
#
loop_
_entity_poly.entity_id
_entity_poly.type
_entity_poly.pdbx_seq_one_letter_code
_entity_poly.pdbx_strand_id
1 'polypeptide(L)'
;MKTLTCDRRYRGALAVALAGAALMSLGAVAAENSAVPRLPDGHPDLNGTWENGSGIDFLHPQHLDGGSVCVAGCPPAPAPTATKVSTAPPAGGRPAPNMPKYRPEYAQKVQDLDKRQVQLDPVLRCQNPGLPRIGPPDKIVQTPGQFVFLYDDVSGNFFRIIPTDGRPHRTDVEESALGDSVGHWEGDTLIVEANQFNDQTWLTDNGAFHSNELRVVERLHRTGDTIVYQAVAYDPKVLAEPWKTTPRRVHLTSVELVEAAPCVDQDLKHLVDDTHHDNPR
;
A
#
# COMPACT_ATOMS: atom_id res chain seq x y z
N MET A 1 40.43 -60.83 -67.80
CA MET A 1 40.10 -62.25 -67.51
C MET A 1 38.93 -62.30 -66.51
N LYS A 2 37.85 -62.86 -66.94
CA LYS A 2 36.71 -63.50 -66.18
C LYS A 2 36.01 -62.61 -65.14
N THR A 3 34.84 -62.05 -65.48
CA THR A 3 33.47 -62.62 -65.31
C THR A 3 33.16 -63.22 -63.96
N LEU A 4 32.19 -62.66 -63.25
CA LEU A 4 30.84 -63.33 -63.18
C LEU A 4 29.89 -62.50 -62.30
N THR A 5 28.73 -62.32 -62.88
CA THR A 5 27.43 -61.94 -62.35
C THR A 5 26.98 -62.78 -61.15
N CYS A 6 26.19 -62.21 -60.29
CA CYS A 6 24.93 -62.79 -59.86
C CYS A 6 23.96 -61.85 -59.21
N ASP A 7 22.84 -61.83 -59.79
CA ASP A 7 21.57 -61.21 -59.47
C ASP A 7 20.91 -61.93 -58.24
N ARG A 8 20.32 -61.22 -57.34
CA ARG A 8 19.09 -61.70 -56.69
C ARG A 8 18.29 -60.62 -55.97
N ARG A 9 17.15 -60.40 -56.51
CA ARG A 9 16.07 -59.59 -55.96
C ARG A 9 15.56 -60.19 -54.62
N TYR A 10 15.34 -59.32 -53.63
CA TYR A 10 14.35 -59.57 -52.61
C TYR A 10 13.51 -58.31 -52.36
N ARG A 11 12.22 -58.47 -52.64
CA ARG A 11 11.16 -57.58 -52.26
C ARG A 11 10.96 -57.77 -50.76
N GLY A 12 10.92 -56.63 -49.99
CA GLY A 12 10.57 -56.61 -48.57
C GLY A 12 10.01 -55.28 -48.18
N ALA A 13 8.80 -55.31 -47.72
CA ALA A 13 7.81 -54.31 -47.47
C ALA A 13 8.31 -53.03 -46.71
N LEU A 14 7.88 -51.87 -47.19
CA LEU A 14 7.88 -50.63 -46.46
C LEU A 14 6.91 -50.74 -45.28
N ALA A 15 7.42 -50.70 -44.04
CA ALA A 15 6.67 -50.33 -42.86
C ALA A 15 6.93 -48.86 -42.57
N VAL A 16 5.97 -48.00 -42.89
CA VAL A 16 5.98 -46.60 -42.53
C VAL A 16 5.57 -46.47 -41.05
N ALA A 17 6.51 -46.30 -40.18
CA ALA A 17 6.26 -45.93 -38.79
C ALA A 17 6.06 -44.40 -38.71
N LEU A 18 4.82 -43.96 -38.63
CA LEU A 18 4.45 -42.56 -38.27
C LEU A 18 4.76 -42.35 -36.77
N ALA A 19 5.90 -41.82 -36.45
CA ALA A 19 6.21 -41.26 -35.13
C ALA A 19 5.51 -39.90 -35.03
N GLY A 20 4.33 -39.85 -34.42
CA GLY A 20 3.66 -38.62 -34.01
C GLY A 20 4.45 -37.93 -32.91
N ALA A 21 5.22 -36.90 -33.26
CA ALA A 21 5.79 -35.99 -32.29
C ALA A 21 4.68 -35.07 -31.79
N ALA A 22 4.09 -35.41 -30.65
CA ALA A 22 3.24 -34.48 -29.88
C ALA A 22 4.13 -33.39 -29.32
N LEU A 23 4.18 -32.24 -30.00
CA LEU A 23 4.70 -31.00 -29.44
C LEU A 23 3.75 -30.54 -28.34
N MET A 24 4.04 -30.91 -27.09
CA MET A 24 3.49 -30.23 -25.93
C MET A 24 4.13 -28.84 -25.89
N SER A 25 3.43 -27.85 -26.42
CA SER A 25 3.71 -26.45 -26.13
C SER A 25 3.44 -26.21 -24.65
N LEU A 26 4.47 -26.35 -23.80
CA LEU A 26 4.45 -25.71 -22.49
C LEU A 26 4.33 -24.20 -22.76
N GLY A 27 3.12 -23.67 -22.65
CA GLY A 27 2.89 -22.27 -22.50
C GLY A 27 3.58 -21.83 -21.20
N ALA A 28 4.83 -21.38 -21.31
CA ALA A 28 5.44 -20.60 -20.26
C ALA A 28 4.56 -19.35 -20.11
N VAL A 29 3.74 -19.30 -19.06
CA VAL A 29 3.19 -18.05 -18.56
C VAL A 29 4.43 -17.24 -18.14
N ALA A 30 4.94 -16.44 -19.06
CA ALA A 30 5.91 -15.41 -18.74
C ALA A 30 5.22 -14.49 -17.73
N ALA A 31 5.59 -14.59 -16.46
CA ALA A 31 5.37 -13.49 -15.55
C ALA A 31 6.03 -12.29 -16.23
N GLU A 32 5.24 -11.34 -16.67
CA GLU A 32 5.73 -10.07 -17.20
C GLU A 32 6.52 -9.38 -16.10
N ASN A 33 7.79 -9.67 -16.07
CA ASN A 33 8.78 -8.90 -15.32
C ASN A 33 9.04 -7.66 -16.19
N SER A 34 8.05 -6.76 -16.26
CA SER A 34 8.21 -5.50 -16.96
C SER A 34 9.33 -4.75 -16.24
N ALA A 35 10.40 -4.48 -16.99
CA ALA A 35 11.54 -3.74 -16.45
C ALA A 35 11.03 -2.39 -15.92
N VAL A 36 11.39 -2.05 -14.69
CA VAL A 36 11.00 -0.76 -14.08
C VAL A 36 11.53 0.37 -14.96
N PRO A 37 10.68 1.30 -15.44
CA PRO A 37 11.12 2.48 -16.15
C PRO A 37 12.13 3.27 -15.33
N ARG A 38 13.12 3.89 -15.99
CA ARG A 38 14.14 4.69 -15.32
C ARG A 38 14.19 6.09 -15.89
N LEU A 39 14.48 7.04 -15.03
CA LEU A 39 14.77 8.41 -15.42
C LEU A 39 16.21 8.54 -15.95
N PRO A 40 16.56 9.69 -16.58
CA PRO A 40 17.88 9.91 -17.15
C PRO A 40 19.03 9.81 -16.13
N ASP A 41 18.77 10.02 -14.84
CA ASP A 41 19.73 9.86 -13.75
C ASP A 41 19.97 8.38 -13.35
N GLY A 42 19.24 7.44 -13.97
CA GLY A 42 19.35 6.01 -13.75
C GLY A 42 18.47 5.47 -12.63
N HIS A 43 17.84 6.31 -11.83
CA HIS A 43 16.93 5.89 -10.77
C HIS A 43 15.59 5.42 -11.31
N PRO A 44 14.87 4.52 -10.59
CA PRO A 44 13.51 4.14 -10.95
C PRO A 44 12.61 5.36 -11.11
N ASP A 45 11.79 5.35 -12.16
CA ASP A 45 10.73 6.33 -12.32
C ASP A 45 9.57 6.00 -11.37
N LEU A 46 9.35 6.85 -10.37
CA LEU A 46 8.24 6.71 -9.43
C LEU A 46 7.07 7.64 -9.78
N ASN A 47 7.16 8.42 -10.88
CA ASN A 47 6.05 9.28 -11.29
C ASN A 47 4.78 8.48 -11.52
N GLY A 48 3.65 9.07 -11.18
CA GLY A 48 2.34 8.50 -11.46
C GLY A 48 1.37 8.64 -10.32
N THR A 49 0.17 8.17 -10.56
CA THR A 49 -0.87 8.00 -9.56
C THR A 49 -0.88 6.54 -9.12
N TRP A 50 -0.92 6.32 -7.81
CA TRP A 50 -0.73 5.02 -7.19
C TRP A 50 -1.92 4.69 -6.30
N GLU A 51 -2.62 3.64 -6.63
CA GLU A 51 -3.83 3.23 -5.93
C GLU A 51 -3.52 2.14 -4.90
N ASN A 52 -4.02 2.34 -3.71
CA ASN A 52 -3.83 1.41 -2.57
C ASN A 52 -4.82 0.22 -2.62
N GLY A 53 -5.50 -0.06 -3.70
CA GLY A 53 -6.38 -1.24 -3.88
C GLY A 53 -7.31 -1.59 -2.70
N SER A 54 -7.15 -0.93 -1.57
CA SER A 54 -7.96 -1.05 -0.36
C SER A 54 -8.86 0.18 -0.16
N GLY A 55 -8.87 1.10 -1.13
CA GLY A 55 -9.77 2.23 -1.14
C GLY A 55 -11.22 1.78 -1.06
N ILE A 56 -12.02 2.48 -0.27
CA ILE A 56 -13.45 2.25 -0.22
C ILE A 56 -14.03 2.83 -1.50
N ASP A 57 -14.38 1.99 -2.47
CA ASP A 57 -15.04 2.42 -3.69
C ASP A 57 -16.56 2.48 -3.48
N PHE A 58 -17.04 3.64 -3.05
CA PHE A 58 -18.49 3.90 -2.96
C PHE A 58 -19.14 4.18 -4.32
N LEU A 59 -18.35 4.47 -5.34
CA LEU A 59 -18.85 4.81 -6.67
C LEU A 59 -19.18 3.56 -7.50
N HIS A 60 -18.43 2.48 -7.30
CA HIS A 60 -18.60 1.21 -8.02
C HIS A 60 -18.74 0.03 -7.03
N PRO A 61 -19.70 0.06 -6.12
CA PRO A 61 -19.85 -1.01 -5.16
C PRO A 61 -20.20 -2.33 -5.87
N GLN A 62 -19.52 -3.41 -5.49
CA GLN A 62 -19.89 -4.74 -5.97
C GLN A 62 -20.99 -5.34 -5.10
N HIS A 63 -22.10 -5.70 -5.73
CA HIS A 63 -23.15 -6.44 -5.05
C HIS A 63 -22.78 -7.91 -4.98
N LEU A 64 -22.70 -8.45 -3.78
CA LEU A 64 -22.43 -9.86 -3.52
C LEU A 64 -23.73 -10.62 -3.30
N ASP A 65 -23.69 -11.94 -3.54
CA ASP A 65 -24.82 -12.83 -3.24
C ASP A 65 -25.22 -12.71 -1.75
N GLY A 66 -26.50 -12.61 -1.49
CA GLY A 66 -27.03 -12.43 -0.13
C GLY A 66 -27.30 -10.98 0.27
N GLY A 67 -27.19 -10.02 -0.66
CA GLY A 67 -27.56 -8.61 -0.42
C GLY A 67 -26.46 -7.77 0.24
N SER A 68 -25.27 -8.34 0.45
CA SER A 68 -24.12 -7.60 0.93
C SER A 68 -23.50 -6.76 -0.19
N VAL A 69 -22.92 -5.63 0.17
CA VAL A 69 -22.22 -4.74 -0.76
C VAL A 69 -20.75 -4.70 -0.36
N CYS A 70 -19.87 -4.98 -1.32
CA CYS A 70 -18.43 -4.84 -1.15
C CYS A 70 -18.01 -3.48 -1.70
N VAL A 71 -17.32 -2.69 -0.88
CA VAL A 71 -16.86 -1.33 -1.22
C VAL A 71 -15.34 -1.18 -1.16
N ALA A 72 -14.61 -2.21 -0.72
CA ALA A 72 -13.16 -2.19 -0.64
C ALA A 72 -12.59 -3.60 -0.68
N GLY A 73 -11.46 -3.79 -1.37
CA GLY A 73 -10.80 -5.09 -1.46
C GLY A 73 -11.69 -6.22 -2.01
N CYS A 74 -12.60 -5.86 -2.89
CA CYS A 74 -13.58 -6.81 -3.41
C CYS A 74 -12.90 -7.97 -4.11
N PRO A 75 -13.37 -9.22 -3.91
CA PRO A 75 -12.89 -10.35 -4.69
C PRO A 75 -13.19 -10.09 -6.17
N PRO A 76 -12.35 -10.57 -7.10
CA PRO A 76 -12.68 -10.51 -8.51
C PRO A 76 -14.09 -11.10 -8.71
N ALA A 77 -14.91 -10.39 -9.50
CA ALA A 77 -16.29 -10.82 -9.76
C ALA A 77 -16.28 -12.30 -10.14
N PRO A 78 -17.02 -13.16 -9.43
CA PRO A 78 -17.02 -14.57 -9.73
C PRO A 78 -17.52 -14.77 -11.17
N ALA A 79 -16.80 -15.61 -11.95
CA ALA A 79 -17.40 -16.16 -13.14
C ALA A 79 -18.78 -16.75 -12.73
N PRO A 80 -19.83 -16.65 -13.56
CA PRO A 80 -21.22 -16.86 -13.15
C PRO A 80 -21.56 -18.31 -12.80
N THR A 81 -20.95 -18.82 -11.75
CA THR A 81 -21.29 -20.12 -11.14
C THR A 81 -21.41 -19.90 -9.62
N ALA A 82 -22.66 -19.99 -9.17
CA ALA A 82 -23.05 -19.81 -7.80
C ALA A 82 -22.26 -20.72 -6.85
N THR A 83 -21.28 -20.15 -6.15
CA THR A 83 -20.68 -20.79 -4.98
C THR A 83 -21.24 -20.09 -3.74
N LYS A 84 -21.92 -20.85 -2.89
CA LYS A 84 -22.42 -20.34 -1.62
C LYS A 84 -21.27 -19.77 -0.80
N VAL A 85 -21.27 -18.47 -0.57
CA VAL A 85 -20.31 -17.83 0.33
C VAL A 85 -20.57 -18.38 1.74
N SER A 86 -19.56 -19.04 2.30
CA SER A 86 -19.59 -19.48 3.70
C SER A 86 -19.60 -18.24 4.60
N THR A 87 -20.64 -18.06 5.38
CA THR A 87 -20.73 -17.01 6.41
C THR A 87 -19.92 -17.34 7.67
N ALA A 88 -19.18 -18.44 7.68
CA ALA A 88 -18.29 -18.76 8.77
C ALA A 88 -17.03 -17.88 8.69
N PRO A 89 -16.60 -17.25 9.80
CA PRO A 89 -15.31 -16.60 9.84
C PRO A 89 -14.21 -17.58 9.45
N PRO A 90 -13.15 -17.15 8.73
CA PRO A 90 -12.07 -18.05 8.34
C PRO A 90 -11.49 -18.72 9.59
N ALA A 91 -11.23 -20.01 9.51
CA ALA A 91 -10.74 -20.88 10.60
C ALA A 91 -9.28 -20.59 11.02
N GLY A 92 -8.72 -19.47 10.63
CA GLY A 92 -7.49 -18.88 11.15
C GLY A 92 -7.87 -17.51 11.70
N GLY A 93 -7.71 -17.29 12.99
CA GLY A 93 -7.98 -16.00 13.61
C GLY A 93 -7.32 -14.87 12.83
N ARG A 94 -8.00 -13.73 12.74
CA ARG A 94 -7.45 -12.52 12.11
C ARG A 94 -6.10 -12.25 12.78
N PRO A 95 -5.00 -12.05 12.03
CA PRO A 95 -3.72 -11.69 12.63
C PRO A 95 -3.92 -10.53 13.62
N ALA A 96 -3.26 -10.60 14.76
CA ALA A 96 -3.30 -9.48 15.70
C ALA A 96 -2.86 -8.19 14.99
N PRO A 97 -3.53 -7.06 15.23
CA PRO A 97 -3.13 -5.79 14.64
C PRO A 97 -1.65 -5.51 14.94
N ASN A 98 -0.92 -5.04 13.95
CA ASN A 98 0.46 -4.58 14.13
C ASN A 98 0.44 -3.21 14.82
N MET A 99 0.42 -3.20 16.14
CA MET A 99 0.34 -1.99 16.94
C MET A 99 1.70 -1.60 17.50
N PRO A 100 1.99 -0.28 17.66
CA PRO A 100 3.18 0.19 18.37
C PRO A 100 3.21 -0.31 19.82
N LYS A 101 4.39 -0.68 20.29
CA LYS A 101 4.60 -1.03 21.68
C LYS A 101 5.03 0.20 22.48
N TYR A 102 4.24 0.57 23.44
CA TYR A 102 4.50 1.73 24.31
C TYR A 102 5.31 1.35 25.54
N ARG A 103 6.03 2.32 26.07
CA ARG A 103 6.60 2.19 27.42
C ARG A 103 5.47 2.03 28.45
N PRO A 104 5.67 1.30 29.53
CA PRO A 104 4.60 0.94 30.48
C PRO A 104 3.82 2.15 31.01
N GLU A 105 4.49 3.28 31.25
CA GLU A 105 3.89 4.51 31.76
C GLU A 105 2.86 5.15 30.82
N TYR A 106 2.88 4.80 29.51
CA TYR A 106 1.95 5.32 28.50
C TYR A 106 0.81 4.35 28.16
N ALA A 107 0.84 3.12 28.67
CA ALA A 107 -0.15 2.10 28.32
C ALA A 107 -1.59 2.55 28.63
N GLN A 108 -1.80 3.21 29.76
CA GLN A 108 -3.12 3.72 30.14
C GLN A 108 -3.59 4.85 29.19
N LYS A 109 -2.70 5.76 28.83
CA LYS A 109 -3.02 6.85 27.89
C LYS A 109 -3.49 6.32 26.54
N VAL A 110 -2.81 5.29 26.00
CA VAL A 110 -3.21 4.67 24.71
C VAL A 110 -4.62 4.08 24.83
N GLN A 111 -4.91 3.35 25.91
CA GLN A 111 -6.23 2.76 26.12
C GLN A 111 -7.33 3.83 26.26
N ASP A 112 -7.04 4.93 26.93
CA ASP A 112 -8.00 6.02 27.10
C ASP A 112 -8.28 6.77 25.77
N LEU A 113 -7.24 6.94 24.94
CA LEU A 113 -7.38 7.50 23.61
C LEU A 113 -8.16 6.56 22.67
N ASP A 114 -7.87 5.26 22.72
CA ASP A 114 -8.59 4.24 21.93
C ASP A 114 -10.09 4.22 22.25
N LYS A 115 -10.45 4.22 23.54
CA LYS A 115 -11.85 4.29 23.99
C LYS A 115 -12.58 5.57 23.54
N ARG A 116 -11.84 6.66 23.35
CA ARG A 116 -12.35 7.97 22.96
C ARG A 116 -12.00 8.32 21.52
N GLN A 117 -11.71 7.34 20.69
CA GLN A 117 -11.29 7.53 19.31
C GLN A 117 -12.24 8.45 18.54
N VAL A 118 -13.53 8.20 18.59
CA VAL A 118 -14.54 9.00 17.89
C VAL A 118 -14.45 10.50 18.23
N GLN A 119 -14.08 10.84 19.47
CA GLN A 119 -14.00 12.23 19.93
C GLN A 119 -12.62 12.85 19.71
N LEU A 120 -11.55 12.05 19.73
CA LEU A 120 -10.18 12.56 19.84
C LEU A 120 -9.33 12.27 18.61
N ASP A 121 -9.76 11.39 17.72
CA ASP A 121 -9.01 11.07 16.51
C ASP A 121 -8.91 12.30 15.60
N PRO A 122 -7.69 12.77 15.27
CA PRO A 122 -7.48 13.93 14.42
C PRO A 122 -8.19 13.84 13.06
N VAL A 123 -8.19 12.66 12.44
CA VAL A 123 -8.82 12.43 11.12
C VAL A 123 -10.33 12.67 11.17
N LEU A 124 -11.01 12.21 12.23
CA LEU A 124 -12.44 12.43 12.43
C LEU A 124 -12.77 13.91 12.74
N ARG A 125 -11.75 14.72 12.95
CA ARG A 125 -11.85 16.17 13.17
C ARG A 125 -11.31 16.97 11.99
N CYS A 126 -11.28 16.40 10.80
CA CYS A 126 -10.77 17.03 9.59
C CYS A 126 -9.32 17.53 9.71
N GLN A 127 -8.52 16.87 10.53
CA GLN A 127 -7.11 17.19 10.70
C GLN A 127 -6.24 16.17 9.95
N ASN A 128 -5.01 16.57 9.64
CA ASN A 128 -4.06 15.69 8.97
C ASN A 128 -3.81 14.42 9.79
N PRO A 129 -3.84 13.22 9.18
CA PRO A 129 -3.57 11.96 9.89
C PRO A 129 -2.15 11.84 10.44
N GLY A 130 -1.19 12.57 9.87
CA GLY A 130 0.22 12.46 10.22
C GLY A 130 0.92 11.24 9.61
N LEU A 131 2.23 11.11 9.89
CA LEU A 131 3.04 9.97 9.46
C LEU A 131 3.23 8.98 10.63
N PRO A 132 3.30 7.67 10.31
CA PRO A 132 3.12 7.03 9.00
C PRO A 132 1.67 6.65 8.68
N ARG A 133 0.69 7.16 9.43
CA ARG A 133 -0.72 6.79 9.32
C ARG A 133 -1.31 7.12 7.95
N ILE A 134 -0.97 8.26 7.37
CA ILE A 134 -1.43 8.65 6.04
C ILE A 134 -1.04 7.62 4.97
N GLY A 135 0.06 6.89 5.18
CA GLY A 135 0.48 5.80 4.30
C GLY A 135 1.30 6.23 3.09
N PRO A 136 1.33 5.39 2.04
CA PRO A 136 1.99 5.73 0.78
C PRO A 136 1.29 6.89 0.09
N PRO A 137 2.01 7.72 -0.69
CA PRO A 137 1.39 8.79 -1.47
C PRO A 137 0.49 8.23 -2.58
N ASP A 138 -0.62 8.92 -2.85
CA ASP A 138 -1.53 8.60 -3.94
C ASP A 138 -1.00 9.11 -5.29
N LYS A 139 -0.21 10.19 -5.30
CA LYS A 139 0.50 10.65 -6.49
C LYS A 139 1.91 11.07 -6.15
N ILE A 140 2.84 10.66 -7.00
CA ILE A 140 4.25 11.04 -6.93
C ILE A 140 4.60 11.88 -8.14
N VAL A 141 5.19 13.04 -7.91
CA VAL A 141 5.86 13.85 -8.92
C VAL A 141 7.35 13.86 -8.60
N GLN A 142 8.13 13.18 -9.44
CA GLN A 142 9.58 13.07 -9.31
C GLN A 142 10.23 14.04 -10.27
N THR A 143 11.06 14.93 -9.74
CA THR A 143 11.85 15.89 -10.52
C THR A 143 13.32 15.78 -10.12
N PRO A 144 14.26 16.32 -10.89
CA PRO A 144 15.65 16.39 -10.47
C PRO A 144 15.79 17.07 -9.11
N GLY A 145 16.35 16.34 -8.13
CA GLY A 145 16.64 16.86 -6.79
C GLY A 145 15.47 16.96 -5.82
N GLN A 146 14.25 16.57 -6.20
CA GLN A 146 13.14 16.51 -5.23
C GLN A 146 11.98 15.64 -5.70
N PHE A 147 11.17 15.21 -4.73
CA PHE A 147 9.85 14.62 -4.93
C PHE A 147 8.77 15.54 -4.38
N VAL A 148 7.58 15.48 -5.00
CA VAL A 148 6.34 15.96 -4.41
C VAL A 148 5.42 14.76 -4.22
N PHE A 149 5.05 14.49 -2.98
CA PHE A 149 4.06 13.49 -2.62
C PHE A 149 2.72 14.18 -2.39
N LEU A 150 1.69 13.69 -3.07
CA LEU A 150 0.32 14.15 -2.91
C LEU A 150 -0.50 13.02 -2.28
N TYR A 151 -1.37 13.38 -1.37
CA TYR A 151 -2.22 12.46 -0.63
C TYR A 151 -3.68 12.88 -0.78
N ASP A 152 -4.54 11.90 -1.04
CA ASP A 152 -5.99 12.04 -1.07
C ASP A 152 -6.57 11.29 0.14
N ASP A 153 -6.78 12.03 1.22
CA ASP A 153 -7.27 11.47 2.48
C ASP A 153 -8.68 11.99 2.78
N VAL A 154 -9.46 11.21 3.51
CA VAL A 154 -10.83 11.58 3.90
C VAL A 154 -10.89 12.89 4.71
N SER A 155 -9.80 13.28 5.34
CA SER A 155 -9.67 14.55 6.07
C SER A 155 -9.19 15.71 5.21
N GLY A 156 -8.82 15.46 3.93
CA GLY A 156 -8.40 16.48 2.96
C GLY A 156 -7.23 16.05 2.08
N ASN A 157 -6.91 16.89 1.12
CA ASN A 157 -5.72 16.70 0.28
C ASN A 157 -4.51 17.30 0.96
N PHE A 158 -3.44 16.52 1.06
CA PHE A 158 -2.18 16.94 1.67
C PHE A 158 -1.02 16.75 0.70
N PHE A 159 0.10 17.43 0.97
CA PHE A 159 1.30 17.26 0.17
C PHE A 159 2.57 17.35 1.01
N ARG A 160 3.66 16.78 0.48
CA ARG A 160 5.01 16.91 1.03
C ARG A 160 5.99 17.19 -0.10
N ILE A 161 6.92 18.12 0.14
CA ILE A 161 8.07 18.34 -0.74
C ILE A 161 9.28 17.69 -0.07
N ILE A 162 9.94 16.81 -0.80
CA ILE A 162 11.03 15.97 -0.29
C ILE A 162 12.28 16.23 -1.12
N PRO A 163 13.18 17.11 -0.67
CA PRO A 163 14.47 17.31 -1.33
C PRO A 163 15.31 16.04 -1.31
N THR A 164 16.01 15.76 -2.42
CA THR A 164 16.94 14.64 -2.57
C THR A 164 18.32 15.09 -3.05
N ASP A 165 18.63 16.35 -2.82
CA ASP A 165 19.90 16.98 -3.20
C ASP A 165 20.99 16.88 -2.12
N GLY A 166 20.75 16.09 -1.08
CA GLY A 166 21.70 15.84 0.01
C GLY A 166 21.68 16.89 1.11
N ARG A 167 20.72 17.85 1.07
CA ARG A 167 20.61 18.84 2.16
C ARG A 167 20.14 18.17 3.46
N PRO A 168 20.54 18.68 4.62
CA PRO A 168 20.02 18.24 5.90
C PRO A 168 18.58 18.69 6.10
N HIS A 169 17.92 18.13 7.13
CA HIS A 169 16.65 18.65 7.63
C HIS A 169 16.78 20.12 8.02
N ARG A 170 15.72 20.88 7.78
CA ARG A 170 15.64 22.28 8.22
C ARG A 170 15.47 22.33 9.73
N THR A 171 16.06 23.35 10.34
CA THR A 171 15.97 23.60 11.79
C THR A 171 15.20 24.87 12.12
N ASP A 172 14.79 25.61 11.09
CA ASP A 172 14.13 26.91 11.15
C ASP A 172 12.64 26.84 10.79
N VAL A 173 12.06 25.61 10.77
CA VAL A 173 10.65 25.39 10.48
C VAL A 173 9.88 25.01 11.73
N GLU A 174 8.62 25.38 11.78
CA GLU A 174 7.71 24.96 12.83
C GLU A 174 7.37 23.47 12.72
N GLU A 175 7.13 22.84 13.87
CA GLU A 175 6.65 21.46 13.94
C GLU A 175 5.28 21.33 13.24
N SER A 176 5.08 20.25 12.49
CA SER A 176 3.86 20.04 11.73
C SER A 176 3.40 18.58 11.77
N ALA A 177 2.20 18.32 11.27
CA ALA A 177 1.64 16.95 11.20
C ALA A 177 2.46 16.00 10.29
N LEU A 178 3.06 16.52 9.21
CA LEU A 178 3.86 15.73 8.26
C LEU A 178 5.37 15.96 8.43
N GLY A 179 5.78 16.84 9.34
CA GLY A 179 7.18 17.13 9.64
C GLY A 179 7.95 17.76 8.49
N ASP A 180 9.26 17.86 8.66
CA ASP A 180 10.22 18.20 7.60
C ASP A 180 10.84 16.92 7.04
N SER A 181 10.86 16.80 5.70
CA SER A 181 11.26 15.58 5.01
C SER A 181 12.48 15.82 4.12
N VAL A 182 13.40 14.87 4.12
CA VAL A 182 14.50 14.75 3.14
C VAL A 182 14.55 13.33 2.61
N GLY A 183 15.03 13.16 1.38
CA GLY A 183 15.10 11.85 0.74
C GLY A 183 16.47 11.56 0.15
N HIS A 184 16.77 10.27 -0.02
CA HIS A 184 17.93 9.79 -0.75
C HIS A 184 17.66 8.41 -1.33
N TRP A 185 18.50 7.99 -2.28
CA TRP A 185 18.40 6.67 -2.87
C TRP A 185 19.35 5.67 -2.20
N GLU A 186 18.82 4.50 -1.84
CA GLU A 186 19.62 3.29 -1.52
C GLU A 186 19.39 2.26 -2.64
N GLY A 187 20.28 2.24 -3.62
CA GLY A 187 20.08 1.45 -4.84
C GLY A 187 18.80 1.88 -5.55
N ASP A 188 17.85 0.96 -5.73
CA ASP A 188 16.54 1.21 -6.36
C ASP A 188 15.42 1.52 -5.36
N THR A 189 15.76 1.82 -4.12
CA THR A 189 14.80 2.16 -3.07
C THR A 189 14.95 3.63 -2.68
N LEU A 190 13.86 4.38 -2.78
CA LEU A 190 13.79 5.72 -2.21
C LEU A 190 13.60 5.62 -0.70
N ILE A 191 14.48 6.26 0.05
CA ILE A 191 14.38 6.42 1.50
C ILE A 191 13.96 7.87 1.76
N VAL A 192 12.93 8.04 2.58
CA VAL A 192 12.48 9.35 3.04
C VAL A 192 12.54 9.38 4.55
N GLU A 193 13.27 10.33 5.10
CA GLU A 193 13.28 10.59 6.54
C GLU A 193 12.47 11.85 6.83
N ALA A 194 11.68 11.79 7.90
CA ALA A 194 10.91 12.93 8.39
C ALA A 194 11.09 13.09 9.90
N ASN A 195 11.20 14.34 10.33
CA ASN A 195 11.26 14.75 11.73
C ASN A 195 10.52 16.08 11.93
N GLN A 196 10.63 16.73 13.09
CA GLN A 196 9.94 17.99 13.43
C GLN A 196 8.41 17.85 13.36
N PHE A 197 7.92 16.76 13.95
CA PHE A 197 6.49 16.54 14.10
C PHE A 197 5.93 17.30 15.31
N ASN A 198 4.75 17.90 15.15
CA ASN A 198 3.93 18.23 16.32
C ASN A 198 3.37 16.92 16.93
N ASP A 199 2.87 16.99 18.16
CA ASP A 199 2.33 15.81 18.89
C ASP A 199 0.80 15.65 18.72
N GLN A 200 0.21 16.23 17.67
CA GLN A 200 -1.24 16.29 17.47
C GLN A 200 -1.80 15.18 16.61
N THR A 201 -0.95 14.32 16.05
CA THR A 201 -1.36 13.21 15.18
C THR A 201 -1.15 11.84 15.84
N TRP A 202 -1.64 10.80 15.21
CA TRP A 202 -1.51 9.43 15.69
C TRP A 202 -0.76 8.56 14.69
N LEU A 203 -0.04 7.54 15.19
CA LEU A 203 0.66 6.55 14.36
C LEU A 203 -0.30 5.58 13.67
N THR A 204 -1.45 5.31 14.31
CA THR A 204 -2.56 4.47 13.83
C THR A 204 -3.87 5.07 14.30
N ASP A 205 -4.98 4.45 13.93
CA ASP A 205 -6.35 4.86 14.28
C ASP A 205 -6.81 4.41 15.68
N ASN A 206 -5.96 3.77 16.48
CA ASN A 206 -6.36 3.20 17.78
C ASN A 206 -5.73 3.93 18.97
N GLY A 207 -5.71 5.26 18.95
CA GLY A 207 -5.13 6.05 20.04
C GLY A 207 -3.61 6.00 20.12
N ALA A 208 -2.96 5.54 19.07
CA ALA A 208 -1.52 5.37 19.01
C ALA A 208 -0.80 6.71 18.84
N PHE A 209 -0.82 7.55 19.87
CA PHE A 209 -0.18 8.85 19.91
C PHE A 209 1.36 8.74 19.81
N HIS A 210 1.99 9.85 19.50
CA HIS A 210 3.45 10.01 19.53
C HIS A 210 3.83 11.32 20.23
N SER A 211 5.11 11.53 20.44
CA SER A 211 5.65 12.80 20.92
C SER A 211 6.25 13.60 19.76
N ASN A 212 6.69 14.83 20.04
CA ASN A 212 7.44 15.63 19.07
C ASN A 212 8.87 15.12 18.80
N GLU A 213 9.35 14.11 19.53
CA GLU A 213 10.60 13.41 19.24
C GLU A 213 10.45 12.31 18.17
N LEU A 214 9.25 12.21 17.55
CA LEU A 214 9.00 11.27 16.47
C LEU A 214 9.95 11.50 15.30
N ARG A 215 10.52 10.42 14.78
CA ARG A 215 11.21 10.34 13.49
C ARG A 215 10.62 9.18 12.70
N VAL A 216 10.29 9.42 11.45
CA VAL A 216 9.75 8.40 10.54
C VAL A 216 10.73 8.18 9.40
N VAL A 217 11.00 6.92 9.09
CA VAL A 217 11.78 6.50 7.92
C VAL A 217 10.89 5.68 7.02
N GLU A 218 10.66 6.16 5.81
CA GLU A 218 9.83 5.53 4.79
C GLU A 218 10.72 4.92 3.70
N ARG A 219 10.30 3.78 3.15
CA ARG A 219 10.99 3.07 2.07
C ARG A 219 9.99 2.80 0.95
N LEU A 220 10.31 3.25 -0.26
CA LEU A 220 9.50 3.03 -1.45
C LEU A 220 10.35 2.28 -2.48
N HIS A 221 9.91 1.09 -2.85
CA HIS A 221 10.58 0.26 -3.85
C HIS A 221 9.60 -0.12 -4.95
N ARG A 222 9.91 0.27 -6.20
CA ARG A 222 9.07 -0.04 -7.36
C ARG A 222 9.48 -1.36 -8.00
N THR A 223 8.50 -2.20 -8.32
CA THR A 223 8.66 -3.42 -9.13
C THR A 223 7.54 -3.46 -10.17
N GLY A 224 7.88 -3.28 -11.44
CA GLY A 224 6.87 -3.14 -12.49
C GLY A 224 5.94 -1.96 -12.21
N ASP A 225 4.65 -2.25 -12.15
CA ASP A 225 3.59 -1.28 -11.85
C ASP A 225 3.15 -1.27 -10.38
N THR A 226 4.01 -1.74 -9.50
CA THR A 226 3.73 -1.79 -8.05
C THR A 226 4.84 -1.08 -7.27
N ILE A 227 4.47 -0.23 -6.31
CA ILE A 227 5.37 0.24 -5.26
C ILE A 227 5.07 -0.51 -3.98
N VAL A 228 6.11 -1.05 -3.35
CA VAL A 228 6.07 -1.55 -1.97
C VAL A 228 6.52 -0.43 -1.06
N TYR A 229 5.62 0.01 -0.20
CA TYR A 229 5.85 1.04 0.82
C TYR A 229 5.94 0.42 2.20
N GLN A 230 6.88 0.87 3.01
CA GLN A 230 6.98 0.52 4.41
C GLN A 230 7.60 1.66 5.20
N ALA A 231 7.12 1.90 6.40
CA ALA A 231 7.66 2.92 7.30
C ALA A 231 8.10 2.33 8.64
N VAL A 232 9.04 3.03 9.29
CA VAL A 232 9.46 2.77 10.66
C VAL A 232 9.36 4.06 11.45
N ALA A 233 8.59 4.03 12.54
CA ALA A 233 8.49 5.13 13.50
C ALA A 233 9.45 4.90 14.67
N TYR A 234 10.25 5.91 14.95
CA TYR A 234 11.15 5.98 16.09
C TYR A 234 10.67 7.10 17.00
N ASP A 235 10.28 6.77 18.21
CA ASP A 235 9.93 7.74 19.23
C ASP A 235 10.43 7.24 20.58
N PRO A 236 11.69 7.56 20.94
CA PRO A 236 12.32 7.02 22.13
C PRO A 236 11.67 7.50 23.43
N LYS A 237 10.86 8.57 23.37
CA LYS A 237 10.15 9.12 24.52
C LYS A 237 8.97 8.25 24.92
N VAL A 238 8.19 7.75 23.95
CA VAL A 238 6.94 7.04 24.24
C VAL A 238 6.95 5.57 23.84
N LEU A 239 7.70 5.19 22.79
CA LEU A 239 7.75 3.80 22.31
C LEU A 239 8.82 3.00 23.05
N ALA A 240 8.52 1.74 23.36
CA ALA A 240 9.47 0.79 23.96
C ALA A 240 10.50 0.28 22.93
N GLU A 241 10.13 0.26 21.66
CA GLU A 241 10.97 -0.15 20.52
C GLU A 241 10.50 0.58 19.24
N PRO A 242 11.33 0.71 18.20
CA PRO A 242 10.89 1.23 16.92
C PRO A 242 9.73 0.41 16.36
N TRP A 243 8.70 1.10 15.87
CA TRP A 243 7.55 0.44 15.30
C TRP A 243 7.62 0.42 13.76
N LYS A 244 7.58 -0.78 13.19
CA LYS A 244 7.62 -1.01 11.76
C LYS A 244 6.23 -1.33 11.25
N THR A 245 5.75 -0.53 10.26
CA THR A 245 4.43 -0.76 9.67
C THR A 245 4.39 -2.06 8.86
N THR A 246 3.20 -2.61 8.69
CA THR A 246 2.98 -3.66 7.69
C THR A 246 3.23 -3.08 6.30
N PRO A 247 3.99 -3.76 5.42
CA PRO A 247 4.20 -3.28 4.06
C PRO A 247 2.88 -3.11 3.32
N ARG A 248 2.72 -1.98 2.63
CA ARG A 248 1.61 -1.71 1.73
C ARG A 248 2.06 -1.83 0.28
N ARG A 249 1.20 -2.31 -0.58
CA ARG A 249 1.41 -2.36 -2.03
C ARG A 249 0.45 -1.40 -2.69
N VAL A 250 0.97 -0.49 -3.50
CA VAL A 250 0.18 0.40 -4.33
C VAL A 250 0.46 0.13 -5.79
N HIS A 251 -0.55 0.26 -6.63
CA HIS A 251 -0.49 -0.08 -8.04
C HIS A 251 -0.64 1.18 -8.89
N LEU A 252 0.15 1.24 -9.97
CA LEU A 252 0.06 2.33 -10.93
C LEU A 252 -1.35 2.33 -11.56
N THR A 253 -1.98 3.50 -11.56
CA THR A 253 -3.32 3.70 -12.12
C THR A 253 -3.36 4.89 -13.07
N SER A 254 -4.35 4.91 -13.95
CA SER A 254 -4.66 6.06 -14.80
C SER A 254 -5.68 7.02 -14.19
N VAL A 255 -6.18 6.71 -13.00
CA VAL A 255 -7.11 7.59 -12.27
C VAL A 255 -6.34 8.81 -11.77
N GLU A 256 -6.81 10.00 -12.12
CA GLU A 256 -6.19 11.23 -11.66
C GLU A 256 -6.81 11.67 -10.33
N LEU A 257 -5.97 12.28 -9.48
CA LEU A 257 -6.46 12.90 -8.25
C LEU A 257 -7.32 14.10 -8.60
N VAL A 258 -8.38 14.28 -7.86
CA VAL A 258 -9.27 15.45 -7.92
C VAL A 258 -9.22 16.19 -6.59
N GLU A 259 -9.71 17.42 -6.59
CA GLU A 259 -9.89 18.17 -5.36
C GLU A 259 -10.90 17.45 -4.47
N ALA A 260 -10.50 17.11 -3.23
CA ALA A 260 -11.39 16.52 -2.26
C ALA A 260 -12.49 17.51 -1.87
N ALA A 261 -13.69 16.99 -1.65
CA ALA A 261 -14.72 17.78 -0.99
C ALA A 261 -14.22 18.25 0.38
N PRO A 262 -14.51 19.49 0.80
CA PRO A 262 -14.11 19.95 2.11
C PRO A 262 -14.61 19.01 3.19
N CYS A 263 -13.71 18.52 4.03
CA CYS A 263 -14.10 17.78 5.22
C CYS A 263 -14.90 18.71 6.12
N VAL A 264 -16.09 18.30 6.51
CA VAL A 264 -17.00 19.15 7.30
C VAL A 264 -17.11 18.59 8.70
N ASP A 265 -16.59 19.31 9.67
CA ASP A 265 -16.65 19.00 11.10
C ASP A 265 -18.10 18.84 11.64
N GLN A 266 -19.08 19.14 10.80
CA GLN A 266 -20.50 19.03 11.18
C GLN A 266 -20.99 17.59 11.38
N ASP A 267 -20.36 16.61 10.75
CA ASP A 267 -20.71 15.21 10.95
C ASP A 267 -20.26 14.69 12.32
N LEU A 268 -19.33 15.37 12.98
CA LEU A 268 -18.91 15.03 14.34
C LEU A 268 -20.07 15.14 15.35
N LYS A 269 -21.03 16.03 15.15
CA LYS A 269 -22.20 16.12 16.02
C LYS A 269 -23.05 14.86 15.98
N HIS A 270 -23.07 14.16 14.86
CA HIS A 270 -23.78 12.90 14.70
C HIS A 270 -22.97 11.68 15.13
N LEU A 271 -21.65 11.77 15.08
CA LEU A 271 -20.73 10.67 15.46
C LEU A 271 -20.41 10.66 16.97
N VAL A 272 -20.49 11.81 17.63
CA VAL A 272 -20.13 11.99 19.05
C VAL A 272 -21.32 12.37 19.95
N ASP A 273 -22.50 12.36 19.40
CA ASP A 273 -23.71 12.53 20.20
C ASP A 273 -23.98 11.25 20.99
N ASP A 274 -23.75 11.28 22.30
CA ASP A 274 -23.99 10.16 23.21
C ASP A 274 -25.48 9.72 23.24
N THR A 275 -26.37 10.45 22.57
CA THR A 275 -27.80 10.12 22.51
C THR A 275 -28.11 8.92 21.62
N HIS A 276 -27.16 8.40 20.85
CA HIS A 276 -27.34 7.27 19.93
C HIS A 276 -26.78 5.94 20.44
N HIS A 277 -26.27 5.88 21.66
CA HIS A 277 -25.71 4.66 22.26
C HIS A 277 -26.77 3.65 22.74
N ASP A 278 -28.04 4.02 22.72
CA ASP A 278 -29.14 3.15 23.14
C ASP A 278 -29.69 2.24 22.02
N ASN A 279 -28.98 2.09 20.92
CA ASN A 279 -29.40 1.16 19.89
C ASN A 279 -28.88 -0.24 20.25
N PRO A 280 -29.69 -1.14 20.82
CA PRO A 280 -29.28 -2.50 21.14
C PRO A 280 -28.93 -3.22 19.83
N ARG A 281 -27.71 -3.69 19.74
CA ARG A 281 -27.22 -4.56 18.63
C ARG A 281 -27.79 -5.95 18.77
#